data_e8ec479b948ee4b0de238c3f65632c99
#
_entry.id   e8ec479b948ee4b0de238c3f65632c99
#
_cell.length_a   1.000
_cell.length_b   1.000
_cell.length_c   1.000
_cell.angle_alpha   90.00
_cell.angle_beta   90.00
_cell.angle_gamma   90.00
#
_symmetry.space_group_name_H-M   'P 1'
#
loop_
_entity.id
_entity.type
_entity.pdbx_description
1 polymer ?
#
loop_
_entity_poly.entity_id
_entity_poly.type
_entity_poly.pdbx_seq_one_letter_code
_entity_poly.pdbx_strand_id
1 'polypeptide(L)'
;MSTAGKINKSESIEEPAIPNATIPSSSKQTAKADEIKIHCSNNTVTWRDEDDEVHQTDHLDLEINIDIAANTAFLRLYGDVFIKSSKPPNRRAIYLYIRPEIIKSIIYQNENNVRSLCFSLELEPDLVTPKDPIVAKPKSKALLNSIVALSQVKSFTVRLNSSSTTPSTQLKKIASIFPPRPSWNAALGDLSGLYTGKGGQIANASTAAASTHVQAESPPPYIPASGDGRVSST
;
A
#
# COMPACT_ATOMS: atom_id res chain seq x y z
N MET A 1 74.61 73.60 -7.35
CA MET A 1 73.22 73.92 -7.53
C MET A 1 72.46 72.74 -6.94
N SER A 2 72.09 72.80 -5.68
CA SER A 2 70.79 73.13 -5.11
C SER A 2 69.69 72.25 -5.62
N THR A 3 69.04 71.39 -4.79
CA THR A 3 68.04 71.67 -3.80
C THR A 3 67.58 70.37 -3.16
N ALA A 4 67.56 70.17 -1.87
CA ALA A 4 66.42 70.23 -0.96
C ALA A 4 65.28 69.27 -1.32
N GLY A 5 65.02 68.18 -0.62
CA GLY A 5 64.44 68.09 0.64
C GLY A 5 62.91 67.78 0.52
N LYS A 6 62.38 66.76 1.05
CA LYS A 6 61.12 66.80 1.82
C LYS A 6 60.77 65.43 2.38
N ILE A 7 60.51 65.40 3.63
CA ILE A 7 59.97 64.40 4.52
C ILE A 7 58.53 64.07 4.09
N ASN A 8 58.23 62.80 3.96
CA ASN A 8 56.84 62.34 3.86
C ASN A 8 56.47 61.51 5.09
N LYS A 9 55.49 62.03 5.74
CA LYS A 9 54.71 61.61 6.88
C LYS A 9 53.97 60.30 6.58
N SER A 10 54.18 59.30 7.39
CA SER A 10 53.41 58.03 7.34
C SER A 10 52.03 58.32 7.89
N GLU A 11 51.05 58.22 7.06
CA GLU A 11 49.65 58.15 7.40
C GLU A 11 49.24 56.71 7.61
N SER A 12 48.88 56.39 8.87
CA SER A 12 48.22 55.10 9.23
C SER A 12 46.81 55.08 8.65
N ILE A 13 46.58 54.20 7.74
CA ILE A 13 45.23 53.89 7.25
C ILE A 13 44.64 52.80 8.15
N GLU A 14 43.69 53.15 8.97
CA GLU A 14 42.83 52.23 9.71
C GLU A 14 41.96 51.43 8.71
N GLU A 15 42.13 50.13 8.72
CA GLU A 15 41.34 49.19 7.96
C GLU A 15 39.94 49.04 8.61
N PRO A 16 38.82 49.31 7.90
CA PRO A 16 37.48 49.15 8.49
C PRO A 16 37.15 47.71 8.69
N ALA A 17 36.78 47.36 9.93
CA ALA A 17 36.27 46.00 10.31
C ALA A 17 35.09 45.60 9.44
N ILE A 18 35.26 44.50 8.71
CA ILE A 18 34.20 43.83 7.93
C ILE A 18 33.24 43.18 8.92
N PRO A 19 31.93 43.49 8.94
CA PRO A 19 30.97 42.79 9.78
C PRO A 19 30.85 41.34 9.29
N ASN A 20 31.02 40.40 10.22
CA ASN A 20 30.79 38.99 10.03
C ASN A 20 29.36 38.78 9.48
N ALA A 21 29.26 38.55 8.18
CA ALA A 21 28.04 38.04 7.55
C ALA A 21 27.83 36.61 8.00
N THR A 22 26.92 36.42 8.96
CA THR A 22 26.38 35.11 9.33
C THR A 22 25.72 34.51 8.07
N ILE A 23 26.41 33.57 7.46
CA ILE A 23 25.88 32.80 6.34
C ILE A 23 24.75 31.94 6.93
N PRO A 24 23.47 32.13 6.50
CA PRO A 24 22.42 31.25 6.93
C PRO A 24 22.76 29.86 6.38
N SER A 25 22.99 28.91 7.27
CA SER A 25 23.12 27.48 6.94
C SER A 25 21.82 27.03 6.31
N SER A 26 21.70 27.20 5.01
CA SER A 26 20.67 26.57 4.21
C SER A 26 20.92 25.07 4.30
N SER A 27 20.29 24.43 5.27
CA SER A 27 20.16 22.98 5.31
C SER A 27 19.37 22.57 4.06
N LYS A 28 20.08 22.43 2.95
CA LYS A 28 19.58 21.68 1.79
C LYS A 28 19.22 20.30 2.32
N GLN A 29 17.92 20.05 2.52
CA GLN A 29 17.38 18.71 2.56
C GLN A 29 17.82 18.03 1.26
N THR A 30 18.96 17.37 1.30
CA THR A 30 19.36 16.41 0.28
C THR A 30 18.27 15.33 0.29
N ALA A 31 17.36 15.40 -0.66
CA ALA A 31 16.42 14.31 -0.93
C ALA A 31 17.29 13.04 -1.03
N LYS A 32 17.07 12.08 -0.13
CA LYS A 32 17.81 10.81 -0.14
C LYS A 32 17.59 10.17 -1.50
N ALA A 33 18.61 10.22 -2.36
CA ALA A 33 18.53 9.73 -3.75
C ALA A 33 18.22 8.23 -3.86
N ASP A 34 18.23 7.53 -2.72
CA ASP A 34 18.07 6.08 -2.63
C ASP A 34 16.69 5.65 -2.10
N GLU A 35 15.78 6.60 -1.80
CA GLU A 35 14.43 6.28 -1.33
C GLU A 35 13.43 6.37 -2.49
N ILE A 36 12.61 5.33 -2.66
CA ILE A 36 11.52 5.27 -3.63
C ILE A 36 10.21 5.11 -2.85
N LYS A 37 9.31 6.06 -3.03
CA LYS A 37 7.96 6.01 -2.47
C LYS A 37 6.96 6.19 -3.58
N ILE A 38 6.09 5.21 -3.78
CA ILE A 38 4.96 5.33 -4.68
C ILE A 38 3.66 4.94 -3.96
N HIS A 39 2.63 5.66 -4.32
CA HIS A 39 1.26 5.34 -3.96
C HIS A 39 0.39 5.52 -5.19
N CYS A 40 -0.23 4.45 -5.65
CA CYS A 40 -1.13 4.44 -6.79
C CYS A 40 -2.50 3.96 -6.33
N SER A 41 -3.53 4.76 -6.56
CA SER A 41 -4.90 4.44 -6.14
C SER A 41 -5.75 3.94 -7.29
N ASN A 42 -6.79 3.18 -6.97
CA ASN A 42 -7.79 2.67 -7.93
C ASN A 42 -7.17 1.86 -9.08
N ASN A 43 -6.26 0.96 -8.76
CA ASN A 43 -5.66 0.08 -9.74
C ASN A 43 -6.56 -1.12 -10.01
N THR A 44 -6.39 -1.70 -11.19
CA THR A 44 -6.96 -2.99 -11.55
C THR A 44 -5.91 -4.07 -11.33
N VAL A 45 -6.28 -5.15 -10.66
CA VAL A 45 -5.40 -6.30 -10.45
C VAL A 45 -5.99 -7.52 -11.12
N THR A 46 -5.15 -8.22 -11.92
CA THR A 46 -5.52 -9.45 -12.62
C THR A 46 -4.61 -10.60 -12.18
N TRP A 47 -5.18 -11.78 -12.04
CA TRP A 47 -4.44 -12.99 -11.71
C TRP A 47 -5.10 -14.22 -12.36
N ARG A 48 -4.39 -15.34 -12.31
CA ARG A 48 -4.95 -16.65 -12.66
C ARG A 48 -5.01 -17.51 -11.41
N ASP A 49 -6.06 -18.28 -11.28
CA ASP A 49 -6.18 -19.28 -10.23
C ASP A 49 -5.52 -20.62 -10.63
N GLU A 50 -5.72 -21.65 -9.81
CA GLU A 50 -5.19 -22.99 -10.05
C GLU A 50 -5.78 -23.67 -11.29
N ASP A 51 -6.98 -23.28 -11.69
CA ASP A 51 -7.68 -23.78 -12.88
C ASP A 51 -7.33 -22.97 -14.15
N ASP A 52 -6.34 -22.06 -14.06
CA ASP A 52 -5.91 -21.13 -15.11
C ASP A 52 -6.99 -20.11 -15.55
N GLU A 53 -8.06 -19.96 -14.75
CA GLU A 53 -9.09 -18.95 -14.99
C GLU A 53 -8.57 -17.55 -14.66
N VAL A 54 -8.88 -16.59 -15.54
CA VAL A 54 -8.48 -15.20 -15.37
C VAL A 54 -9.48 -14.46 -14.49
N HIS A 55 -9.01 -13.98 -13.38
CA HIS A 55 -9.75 -13.13 -12.46
C HIS A 55 -9.28 -11.69 -12.52
N GLN A 56 -10.18 -10.78 -12.17
CA GLN A 56 -9.88 -9.35 -12.10
C GLN A 56 -10.62 -8.72 -10.93
N THR A 57 -9.97 -7.74 -10.31
CA THR A 57 -10.60 -6.84 -9.34
C THR A 57 -10.10 -5.42 -9.54
N ASP A 58 -10.97 -4.46 -9.30
CA ASP A 58 -10.68 -3.04 -9.39
C ASP A 58 -10.62 -2.40 -8.00
N HIS A 59 -10.23 -1.13 -7.96
CA HIS A 59 -10.22 -0.31 -6.74
C HIS A 59 -9.26 -0.80 -5.65
N LEU A 60 -8.14 -1.41 -6.05
CA LEU A 60 -7.04 -1.67 -5.13
C LEU A 60 -6.01 -0.55 -5.20
N ASP A 61 -5.51 -0.18 -4.03
CA ASP A 61 -4.42 0.77 -3.90
C ASP A 61 -3.11 0.01 -3.75
N LEU A 62 -2.06 0.48 -4.43
CA LEU A 62 -0.70 -0.06 -4.35
C LEU A 62 0.20 0.96 -3.65
N GLU A 63 0.90 0.51 -2.63
CA GLU A 63 1.93 1.28 -1.96
C GLU A 63 3.26 0.52 -1.97
N ILE A 64 4.32 1.19 -2.39
CA ILE A 64 5.69 0.68 -2.39
C ILE A 64 6.61 1.72 -1.77
N ASN A 65 7.33 1.32 -0.73
CA ASN A 65 8.36 2.12 -0.09
C ASN A 65 9.66 1.30 -0.08
N ILE A 66 10.72 1.84 -0.67
CA ILE A 66 12.03 1.20 -0.76
C ILE A 66 13.08 2.19 -0.31
N ASP A 67 13.89 1.84 0.67
CA ASP A 67 15.12 2.54 1.04
C ASP A 67 16.30 1.62 0.72
N ILE A 68 16.99 1.93 -0.37
CA ILE A 68 18.11 1.11 -0.87
C ILE A 68 19.30 1.21 0.10
N ALA A 69 19.52 2.38 0.71
CA ALA A 69 20.62 2.61 1.64
C ALA A 69 20.43 1.85 2.95
N ALA A 70 19.19 1.82 3.44
CA ALA A 70 18.82 1.07 4.65
C ALA A 70 18.58 -0.43 4.36
N ASN A 71 18.58 -0.84 3.09
CA ASN A 71 18.21 -2.18 2.64
C ASN A 71 16.84 -2.64 3.15
N THR A 72 15.87 -1.72 3.15
CA THR A 72 14.49 -1.98 3.56
C THR A 72 13.53 -1.79 2.41
N ALA A 73 12.54 -2.66 2.31
CA ALA A 73 11.46 -2.52 1.36
C ALA A 73 10.13 -2.92 2.00
N PHE A 74 9.08 -2.25 1.57
CA PHE A 74 7.73 -2.47 2.03
C PHE A 74 6.77 -2.33 0.86
N LEU A 75 6.00 -3.37 0.59
CA LEU A 75 5.04 -3.40 -0.50
C LEU A 75 3.69 -3.90 0.03
N ARG A 76 2.63 -3.21 -0.34
CA ARG A 76 1.27 -3.67 -0.05
C ARG A 76 0.28 -3.29 -1.13
N LEU A 77 -0.67 -4.18 -1.35
CA LEU A 77 -1.95 -3.89 -2.00
C LEU A 77 -3.03 -3.80 -0.92
N TYR A 78 -4.00 -2.93 -1.09
CA TYR A 78 -5.12 -2.90 -0.15
C TYR A 78 -6.39 -2.38 -0.81
N GLY A 79 -7.51 -2.78 -0.25
CA GLY A 79 -8.83 -2.32 -0.66
C GLY A 79 -9.72 -2.03 0.55
N ASP A 80 -10.61 -1.06 0.39
CA ASP A 80 -11.52 -0.65 1.44
C ASP A 80 -12.84 -1.41 1.38
N VAL A 81 -13.09 -2.19 2.42
CA VAL A 81 -14.27 -3.02 2.57
C VAL A 81 -15.26 -2.35 3.54
N PHE A 82 -16.49 -2.17 3.10
CA PHE A 82 -17.59 -1.75 3.99
C PHE A 82 -18.06 -2.93 4.81
N ILE A 83 -18.05 -2.78 6.14
CA ILE A 83 -18.43 -3.83 7.08
C ILE A 83 -19.80 -3.53 7.73
N LYS A 84 -20.49 -4.60 8.15
CA LYS A 84 -21.65 -4.51 9.02
C LYS A 84 -21.15 -4.23 10.44
N SER A 85 -21.19 -2.97 10.85
CA SER A 85 -20.79 -2.55 12.19
C SER A 85 -21.80 -1.54 12.71
N SER A 86 -22.15 -1.64 13.98
CA SER A 86 -22.98 -0.65 14.67
C SER A 86 -22.21 0.63 15.01
N LYS A 87 -20.86 0.57 14.98
CA LYS A 87 -19.99 1.69 15.34
C LYS A 87 -19.16 2.14 14.13
N PRO A 88 -19.06 3.46 13.83
CA PRO A 88 -18.12 4.00 12.85
C PRO A 88 -16.66 3.75 13.27
N PRO A 89 -15.75 3.68 12.31
CA PRO A 89 -15.93 3.73 10.86
C PRO A 89 -16.38 2.37 10.30
N ASN A 90 -17.41 2.41 9.42
CA ASN A 90 -17.95 1.21 8.76
C ASN A 90 -17.10 0.75 7.57
N ARG A 91 -15.90 1.31 7.40
CA ARG A 91 -14.96 1.04 6.32
C ARG A 91 -13.65 0.55 6.94
N ARG A 92 -13.11 -0.54 6.40
CA ARG A 92 -11.85 -1.12 6.83
C ARG A 92 -11.00 -1.45 5.62
N ALA A 93 -9.76 -1.03 5.63
CA ALA A 93 -8.79 -1.49 4.66
C ALA A 93 -8.40 -2.93 4.96
N ILE A 94 -8.34 -3.76 3.93
CA ILE A 94 -7.80 -5.12 3.99
C ILE A 94 -6.52 -5.11 3.17
N TYR A 95 -5.43 -5.60 3.73
CA TYR A 95 -4.12 -5.48 3.14
C TYR A 95 -3.59 -6.84 2.69
N LEU A 96 -2.88 -6.82 1.56
CA LEU A 96 -1.97 -7.87 1.13
C LEU A 96 -0.56 -7.33 1.27
N TYR A 97 0.19 -7.86 2.22
CA TYR A 97 1.60 -7.55 2.41
C TYR A 97 2.45 -8.46 1.54
N ILE A 98 3.26 -7.84 0.69
CA ILE A 98 4.19 -8.54 -0.18
C ILE A 98 5.56 -8.34 0.43
N ARG A 99 6.04 -9.33 1.17
CA ARG A 99 7.35 -9.28 1.79
C ARG A 99 8.43 -9.26 0.71
N PRO A 100 9.44 -8.39 0.79
CA PRO A 100 10.45 -8.25 -0.26
C PRO A 100 11.23 -9.55 -0.51
N GLU A 101 11.43 -10.37 0.51
CA GLU A 101 12.16 -11.64 0.42
C GLU A 101 11.41 -12.73 -0.37
N ILE A 102 10.09 -12.63 -0.51
CA ILE A 102 9.33 -13.58 -1.33
C ILE A 102 9.19 -13.15 -2.79
N ILE A 103 9.65 -11.95 -3.15
CA ILE A 103 9.54 -11.45 -4.52
C ILE A 103 10.60 -12.09 -5.40
N LYS A 104 10.17 -12.91 -6.34
CA LYS A 104 11.03 -13.50 -7.38
C LYS A 104 11.39 -12.49 -8.46
N SER A 105 10.40 -11.73 -8.91
CA SER A 105 10.61 -10.64 -9.87
C SER A 105 9.43 -9.66 -9.89
N ILE A 106 9.74 -8.43 -10.28
CA ILE A 106 8.74 -7.43 -10.68
C ILE A 106 9.11 -6.98 -12.09
N ILE A 107 8.17 -7.08 -13.04
CA ILE A 107 8.37 -6.67 -14.42
C ILE A 107 7.47 -5.46 -14.69
N TYR A 108 8.09 -4.36 -15.14
CA TYR A 108 7.35 -3.20 -15.63
C TYR A 108 6.99 -3.38 -17.10
N GLN A 109 5.73 -3.18 -17.42
CA GLN A 109 5.22 -3.17 -18.80
C GLN A 109 4.51 -1.85 -19.09
N ASN A 110 4.58 -1.41 -20.35
CA ASN A 110 3.84 -0.26 -20.85
C ASN A 110 3.35 -0.59 -22.26
N GLU A 111 2.13 -1.04 -22.34
CA GLU A 111 1.50 -1.44 -23.60
C GLU A 111 0.28 -0.56 -23.84
N ASN A 112 0.21 0.06 -25.04
CA ASN A 112 -0.89 0.94 -25.42
C ASN A 112 -1.20 2.05 -24.37
N ASN A 113 -0.15 2.63 -23.77
CA ASN A 113 -0.23 3.60 -22.68
C ASN A 113 -0.82 3.05 -21.36
N VAL A 114 -1.03 1.76 -21.26
CA VAL A 114 -1.39 1.09 -20.01
C VAL A 114 -0.12 0.62 -19.32
N ARG A 115 0.16 1.21 -18.15
CA ARG A 115 1.32 0.87 -17.34
C ARG A 115 0.95 -0.21 -16.35
N SER A 116 1.79 -1.23 -16.22
CA SER A 116 1.56 -2.33 -15.29
C SER A 116 2.84 -2.81 -14.62
N LEU A 117 2.68 -3.40 -13.44
CA LEU A 117 3.70 -4.13 -12.71
C LEU A 117 3.23 -5.58 -12.58
N CYS A 118 4.00 -6.49 -13.16
CA CYS A 118 3.75 -7.92 -13.05
C CYS A 118 4.62 -8.49 -11.94
N PHE A 119 3.97 -9.04 -10.92
CA PHE A 119 4.60 -9.66 -9.76
C PHE A 119 4.69 -11.16 -9.95
N SER A 120 5.86 -11.72 -9.65
CA SER A 120 6.08 -13.15 -9.48
C SER A 120 6.70 -13.37 -8.11
N LEU A 121 6.09 -14.22 -7.30
CA LEU A 121 6.45 -14.49 -5.91
C LEU A 121 6.85 -15.95 -5.72
N GLU A 122 7.67 -16.23 -4.72
CA GLU A 122 8.02 -17.59 -4.31
C GLU A 122 6.98 -18.18 -3.37
N LEU A 123 6.43 -17.34 -2.50
CA LEU A 123 5.34 -17.67 -1.57
C LEU A 123 4.18 -16.69 -1.75
N GLU A 124 3.02 -17.06 -1.26
CA GLU A 124 1.83 -16.22 -1.27
C GLU A 124 2.03 -14.98 -0.39
N PRO A 125 1.39 -13.83 -0.74
CA PRO A 125 1.42 -12.64 0.09
C PRO A 125 0.61 -12.82 1.38
N ASP A 126 1.01 -12.12 2.44
CA ASP A 126 0.32 -12.18 3.73
C ASP A 126 -0.98 -11.36 3.69
N LEU A 127 -2.10 -12.02 3.97
CA LEU A 127 -3.38 -11.35 4.17
C LEU A 127 -3.44 -10.74 5.57
N VAL A 128 -3.59 -9.41 5.66
CA VAL A 128 -3.69 -8.71 6.94
C VAL A 128 -5.08 -8.13 7.13
N THR A 129 -5.71 -8.55 8.21
CA THR A 129 -7.07 -8.18 8.57
C THR A 129 -7.13 -7.54 9.96
N PRO A 130 -8.20 -6.81 10.32
CA PRO A 130 -8.47 -6.46 11.71
C PRO A 130 -8.57 -7.73 12.58
N LYS A 131 -8.30 -7.58 13.87
CA LYS A 131 -8.49 -8.68 14.86
C LYS A 131 -9.97 -9.04 15.03
N ASP A 132 -10.86 -8.06 14.86
CA ASP A 132 -12.30 -8.29 14.92
C ASP A 132 -12.80 -9.00 13.64
N PRO A 133 -13.77 -9.90 13.75
CA PRO A 133 -14.36 -10.58 12.59
C PRO A 133 -14.92 -9.58 11.57
N ILE A 134 -14.65 -9.85 10.28
CA ILE A 134 -15.12 -9.00 9.19
C ILE A 134 -16.40 -9.59 8.61
N VAL A 135 -17.50 -8.86 8.75
CA VAL A 135 -18.73 -9.15 8.03
C VAL A 135 -18.93 -8.07 6.98
N ALA A 136 -18.54 -8.36 5.75
CA ALA A 136 -18.67 -7.40 4.66
C ALA A 136 -20.14 -7.10 4.32
N LYS A 137 -20.42 -5.84 3.98
CA LYS A 137 -21.70 -5.47 3.35
C LYS A 137 -21.77 -6.09 1.94
N PRO A 138 -22.97 -6.36 1.40
CA PRO A 138 -23.13 -6.99 0.08
C PRO A 138 -22.30 -6.32 -1.01
N LYS A 139 -22.26 -4.98 -1.03
CA LYS A 139 -21.49 -4.19 -2.01
C LYS A 139 -19.97 -4.44 -1.99
N SER A 140 -19.44 -4.85 -0.85
CA SER A 140 -17.99 -5.07 -0.68
C SER A 140 -17.61 -6.55 -0.57
N LYS A 141 -18.58 -7.45 -0.63
CA LYS A 141 -18.31 -8.89 -0.50
C LYS A 141 -17.43 -9.39 -1.65
N ALA A 142 -17.72 -8.94 -2.88
CA ALA A 142 -16.92 -9.31 -4.05
C ALA A 142 -15.46 -8.86 -3.90
N LEU A 143 -15.23 -7.59 -3.49
CA LEU A 143 -13.89 -7.07 -3.27
C LEU A 143 -13.15 -7.85 -2.17
N LEU A 144 -13.80 -8.15 -1.04
CA LEU A 144 -13.19 -8.95 0.02
C LEU A 144 -12.80 -10.34 -0.48
N ASN A 145 -13.69 -11.01 -1.22
CA ASN A 145 -13.41 -12.32 -1.80
C ASN A 145 -12.23 -12.26 -2.78
N SER A 146 -12.15 -11.23 -3.61
CA SER A 146 -11.03 -11.02 -4.54
C SER A 146 -9.70 -10.82 -3.79
N ILE A 147 -9.68 -10.05 -2.70
CA ILE A 147 -8.46 -9.85 -1.90
C ILE A 147 -8.04 -11.18 -1.24
N VAL A 148 -9.00 -11.95 -0.74
CA VAL A 148 -8.72 -13.29 -0.18
C VAL A 148 -8.16 -14.23 -1.25
N ALA A 149 -8.74 -14.26 -2.44
CA ALA A 149 -8.23 -15.06 -3.56
C ALA A 149 -6.81 -14.63 -3.97
N LEU A 150 -6.57 -13.33 -4.06
CA LEU A 150 -5.23 -12.78 -4.34
C LEU A 150 -4.18 -13.18 -3.30
N SER A 151 -4.58 -13.41 -2.04
CA SER A 151 -3.65 -13.87 -1.01
C SER A 151 -3.21 -15.32 -1.17
N GLN A 152 -3.76 -16.04 -2.14
CA GLN A 152 -3.47 -17.46 -2.40
C GLN A 152 -2.68 -17.66 -3.69
N VAL A 153 -2.36 -16.58 -4.44
CA VAL A 153 -1.65 -16.70 -5.71
C VAL A 153 -0.25 -16.10 -5.63
N LYS A 154 0.67 -16.70 -6.40
CA LYS A 154 2.09 -16.30 -6.48
C LYS A 154 2.39 -15.36 -7.64
N SER A 155 1.43 -15.11 -8.53
CA SER A 155 1.63 -14.21 -9.64
C SER A 155 0.37 -13.41 -9.93
N PHE A 156 0.55 -12.10 -10.12
CA PHE A 156 -0.52 -11.19 -10.46
C PHE A 156 0.04 -9.95 -11.16
N THR A 157 -0.82 -9.25 -11.87
CA THR A 157 -0.48 -8.01 -12.58
C THR A 157 -1.29 -6.86 -12.01
N VAL A 158 -0.59 -5.81 -11.57
CA VAL A 158 -1.19 -4.54 -11.15
C VAL A 158 -1.16 -3.58 -12.33
N ARG A 159 -2.31 -3.32 -12.91
CA ARG A 159 -2.50 -2.32 -13.97
C ARG A 159 -2.78 -0.98 -13.31
N LEU A 160 -1.87 -0.03 -13.49
CA LEU A 160 -1.95 1.28 -12.86
C LEU A 160 -3.05 2.12 -13.50
N ASN A 161 -3.79 2.84 -12.67
CA ASN A 161 -4.78 3.80 -13.15
C ASN A 161 -4.12 4.85 -14.03
N SER A 162 -4.79 5.26 -15.10
CA SER A 162 -4.32 6.28 -16.03
C SER A 162 -4.04 7.64 -15.37
N SER A 163 -4.76 7.96 -14.30
CA SER A 163 -4.55 9.16 -13.49
C SER A 163 -3.33 9.11 -12.55
N SER A 164 -2.66 7.97 -12.44
CA SER A 164 -1.47 7.83 -11.62
C SER A 164 -0.35 8.74 -12.13
N THR A 165 0.15 9.62 -11.27
CA THR A 165 1.25 10.55 -11.58
C THR A 165 2.64 9.93 -11.41
N THR A 166 2.71 8.66 -11.01
CA THR A 166 3.98 7.97 -10.80
C THR A 166 4.82 7.93 -12.07
N PRO A 167 6.05 8.46 -12.08
CA PRO A 167 6.90 8.45 -13.26
C PRO A 167 7.28 7.02 -13.70
N SER A 168 7.28 6.76 -15.00
CA SER A 168 7.70 5.46 -15.56
C SER A 168 9.15 5.11 -15.19
N THR A 169 10.00 6.11 -14.97
CA THR A 169 11.38 5.91 -14.50
C THR A 169 11.43 5.29 -13.11
N GLN A 170 10.56 5.69 -12.20
CA GLN A 170 10.46 5.07 -10.86
C GLN A 170 9.95 3.64 -10.95
N LEU A 171 8.95 3.36 -11.78
CA LEU A 171 8.43 2.01 -11.98
C LEU A 171 9.49 1.08 -12.56
N LYS A 172 10.27 1.56 -13.55
CA LYS A 172 11.43 0.82 -14.10
C LYS A 172 12.50 0.59 -13.04
N LYS A 173 12.79 1.59 -12.20
CA LYS A 173 13.75 1.45 -11.10
C LYS A 173 13.29 0.39 -10.11
N ILE A 174 12.01 0.35 -9.72
CA ILE A 174 11.46 -0.71 -8.88
C ILE A 174 11.67 -2.08 -9.53
N ALA A 175 11.29 -2.26 -10.78
CA ALA A 175 11.47 -3.52 -11.50
C ALA A 175 12.94 -3.97 -11.56
N SER A 176 13.91 -3.04 -11.63
CA SER A 176 15.34 -3.36 -11.65
C SER A 176 15.94 -3.72 -10.29
N ILE A 177 15.27 -3.37 -9.19
CA ILE A 177 15.71 -3.68 -7.83
C ILE A 177 15.40 -5.15 -7.48
N PHE A 178 14.27 -5.67 -7.99
CA PHE A 178 13.87 -7.06 -7.82
C PHE A 178 14.24 -7.85 -9.10
N PRO A 179 15.22 -8.71 -9.12
CA PRO A 179 15.29 -10.00 -8.45
C PRO A 179 16.05 -9.94 -7.11
N PRO A 180 15.90 -10.98 -6.28
CA PRO A 180 16.20 -10.91 -4.86
C PRO A 180 17.65 -10.58 -4.60
N ARG A 181 17.87 -9.57 -3.79
CA ARG A 181 19.12 -9.41 -3.05
C ARG A 181 19.01 -10.27 -1.79
N PRO A 182 20.05 -11.00 -1.42
CA PRO A 182 19.96 -11.98 -0.32
C PRO A 182 19.70 -11.40 1.08
N SER A 183 19.40 -10.13 1.22
CA SER A 183 19.31 -9.50 2.55
C SER A 183 18.42 -8.27 2.64
N TRP A 184 17.20 -8.32 2.04
CA TRP A 184 16.22 -7.30 2.43
C TRP A 184 15.88 -7.47 3.91
N ASN A 185 16.13 -6.44 4.71
CA ASN A 185 15.52 -6.36 6.02
C ASN A 185 14.02 -6.13 5.78
N ALA A 186 13.21 -7.14 6.06
CA ALA A 186 11.78 -6.98 6.08
C ALA A 186 11.46 -5.96 7.17
N ALA A 187 11.40 -4.67 6.83
CA ALA A 187 10.67 -3.73 7.64
C ALA A 187 9.21 -4.17 7.52
N LEU A 188 8.84 -5.12 8.35
CA LEU A 188 7.45 -5.47 8.56
C LEU A 188 6.76 -4.15 8.90
N GLY A 189 5.96 -3.64 7.95
CA GLY A 189 5.17 -2.47 8.21
C GLY A 189 4.51 -2.66 9.56
N ASP A 190 4.62 -1.69 10.43
CA ASP A 190 4.13 -1.79 11.79
C ASP A 190 2.62 -2.15 11.79
N LEU A 191 2.33 -3.45 11.95
CA LEU A 191 0.96 -3.95 12.03
C LEU A 191 0.24 -3.40 13.26
N SER A 192 0.99 -2.94 14.28
CA SER A 192 0.41 -2.40 15.53
C SER A 192 -0.28 -1.06 15.30
N GLY A 193 0.22 -0.25 14.37
CA GLY A 193 -0.38 1.04 13.99
C GLY A 193 -1.64 0.92 13.14
N LEU A 194 -1.95 -0.27 12.58
CA LEU A 194 -3.11 -0.46 11.75
C LEU A 194 -4.41 -0.41 12.55
N TYR A 195 -5.50 -0.13 11.84
CA TYR A 195 -6.87 -0.14 12.39
C TYR A 195 -7.05 0.77 13.60
N THR A 196 -6.49 1.98 13.51
CA THR A 196 -6.54 3.01 14.59
C THR A 196 -5.87 2.54 15.90
N GLY A 197 -4.72 1.89 15.76
CA GLY A 197 -3.92 1.42 16.89
C GLY A 197 -4.38 0.11 17.53
N LYS A 198 -5.40 -0.55 16.97
CA LYS A 198 -5.83 -1.88 17.44
C LYS A 198 -4.96 -3.02 16.93
N GLY A 199 -4.11 -2.72 15.96
CA GLY A 199 -3.24 -3.68 15.28
C GLY A 199 -3.98 -4.55 14.27
N GLY A 200 -3.21 -5.01 13.28
CA GLY A 200 -3.63 -6.03 12.31
C GLY A 200 -3.21 -7.42 12.77
N GLN A 201 -3.79 -8.43 12.13
CA GLN A 201 -3.35 -9.83 12.25
C GLN A 201 -3.14 -10.42 10.87
N ILE A 202 -2.12 -11.28 10.74
CA ILE A 202 -1.97 -12.10 9.55
C ILE A 202 -3.03 -13.19 9.63
N ALA A 203 -3.91 -13.24 8.65
CA ALA A 203 -4.99 -14.23 8.58
C ALA A 203 -4.63 -15.30 7.55
N ASN A 204 -4.89 -16.56 7.87
CA ASN A 204 -4.90 -17.60 6.87
C ASN A 204 -6.12 -17.42 5.98
N ALA A 205 -5.97 -17.63 4.68
CA ALA A 205 -7.06 -17.46 3.71
C ALA A 205 -8.31 -18.30 4.07
N SER A 206 -8.11 -19.51 4.63
CA SER A 206 -9.20 -20.37 5.11
C SER A 206 -10.03 -19.71 6.24
N THR A 207 -9.38 -19.00 7.16
CA THR A 207 -10.07 -18.31 8.27
C THR A 207 -10.84 -17.08 7.78
N ALA A 208 -10.28 -16.36 6.80
CA ALA A 208 -10.94 -15.20 6.21
C ALA A 208 -12.17 -15.63 5.37
N ALA A 209 -12.07 -16.73 4.62
CA ALA A 209 -13.18 -17.28 3.84
C ALA A 209 -14.33 -17.81 4.72
N ALA A 210 -14.01 -18.43 5.86
CA ALA A 210 -15.03 -18.90 6.82
C ALA A 210 -15.88 -17.76 7.40
N SER A 211 -15.29 -16.57 7.57
CA SER A 211 -16.02 -15.36 8.01
C SER A 211 -16.96 -14.81 6.93
N THR A 212 -16.84 -15.23 5.68
CA THR A 212 -17.72 -14.82 4.57
C THR A 212 -18.93 -15.76 4.39
N HIS A 213 -18.92 -16.95 4.97
CA HIS A 213 -20.08 -17.83 5.01
C HIS A 213 -21.11 -17.26 5.98
N VAL A 214 -21.98 -16.40 5.45
CA VAL A 214 -23.24 -16.08 6.11
C VAL A 214 -23.98 -17.40 6.29
N GLN A 215 -24.24 -17.78 7.55
CA GLN A 215 -25.33 -18.72 7.82
C GLN A 215 -26.51 -18.28 6.94
N ALA A 216 -26.87 -19.15 5.99
CA ALA A 216 -28.17 -19.01 5.35
C ALA A 216 -29.18 -19.00 6.49
N GLU A 217 -29.78 -17.83 6.73
CA GLU A 217 -30.90 -17.75 7.66
C GLU A 217 -31.90 -18.79 7.18
N SER A 218 -32.05 -19.84 7.97
CA SER A 218 -33.13 -20.80 7.76
C SER A 218 -34.41 -19.99 7.73
N PRO A 219 -35.25 -20.12 6.69
CA PRO A 219 -36.50 -19.41 6.65
C PRO A 219 -37.26 -19.71 7.93
N PRO A 220 -37.93 -18.72 8.55
CA PRO A 220 -38.65 -18.95 9.78
C PRO A 220 -39.64 -20.08 9.59
N PRO A 221 -39.80 -20.97 10.58
CA PRO A 221 -40.72 -22.10 10.48
C PRO A 221 -42.11 -21.58 10.17
N TYR A 222 -42.69 -22.08 9.07
CA TYR A 222 -44.04 -21.75 8.65
C TYR A 222 -44.97 -22.34 9.70
N ILE A 223 -45.60 -21.50 10.50
CA ILE A 223 -46.69 -21.90 11.40
C ILE A 223 -47.95 -21.93 10.55
N PRO A 224 -48.58 -23.10 10.27
CA PRO A 224 -49.83 -23.14 9.56
C PRO A 224 -50.88 -22.50 10.45
N ALA A 225 -51.65 -21.55 9.89
CA ALA A 225 -52.78 -20.92 10.56
C ALA A 225 -53.78 -22.03 10.93
N SER A 226 -54.02 -22.22 12.22
CA SER A 226 -55.07 -23.10 12.72
C SER A 226 -56.42 -22.54 12.24
N GLY A 227 -57.00 -23.22 11.26
CA GLY A 227 -58.33 -22.91 10.80
C GLY A 227 -59.35 -23.27 11.88
N ASP A 228 -59.91 -22.25 12.53
CA ASP A 228 -61.09 -22.38 13.38
C ASP A 228 -62.28 -22.77 12.51
N GLY A 229 -62.58 -24.08 12.49
CA GLY A 229 -63.82 -24.62 11.95
C GLY A 229 -64.99 -24.30 12.85
N ARG A 230 -65.68 -23.19 12.62
CA ARG A 230 -67.00 -22.94 13.21
C ARG A 230 -68.02 -23.75 12.45
N VAL A 231 -68.49 -24.86 13.04
CA VAL A 231 -69.68 -25.59 12.65
C VAL A 231 -70.89 -24.90 13.27
N SER A 232 -71.67 -24.26 12.44
CA SER A 232 -73.07 -23.80 12.86
C SER A 232 -74.04 -24.90 12.59
N SER A 233 -74.62 -25.45 13.64
CA SER A 233 -75.78 -26.33 13.57
C SER A 233 -77.04 -25.48 13.66
N THR A 234 -77.97 -25.74 12.74
CA THR A 234 -79.38 -25.44 12.84
C THR A 234 -80.09 -26.76 12.77
#